data_170c2a1e6378ea10697ed0ccac573d0f
#
_entry.id   170c2a1e6378ea10697ed0ccac573d0f
#
_cell.length_a   1.000
_cell.length_b   1.000
_cell.length_c   1.000
_cell.angle_alpha   90.00
_cell.angle_beta   90.00
_cell.angle_gamma   90.00
#
_symmetry.space_group_name_H-M   'P 1'
#
loop_
_entity.id
_entity.type
_entity.pdbx_description
1 polymer ?
#
loop_
_entity_poly.entity_id
_entity_poly.type
_entity_poly.pdbx_seq_one_letter_code
_entity_poly.pdbx_strand_id
1 'polypeptide(L)'
;NYLRNLGFKNDVNNQIQNSAKDGYLTALEFTRMELNGTELVVVSGCDSGRGLILPTTGDEFYGLKRAISVAGAKSSLLSLWKVSDDKTAIFMEYFYRKLKAGSSKVDALRDTQSFFRNHPDKSLRTPFIWAAFQLTGDWEPIKL
;
A
#
# COMPACT_ATOMS: atom_id res chain seq x y z
N ASN A 1 -5.53 26.66 3.03
CA ASN A 1 -6.24 26.37 1.75
C ASN A 1 -5.89 25.01 1.16
N TYR A 2 -4.87 24.31 1.67
CA TYR A 2 -4.50 22.96 1.26
C TYR A 2 -5.60 21.93 1.61
N LEU A 3 -6.27 22.09 2.75
CA LEU A 3 -7.36 21.22 3.19
C LEU A 3 -8.64 21.36 2.36
N ARG A 4 -8.82 22.51 1.69
CA ARG A 4 -10.00 22.78 0.85
C ARG A 4 -9.98 21.98 -0.47
N ASN A 5 -8.80 21.67 -0.98
CA ASN A 5 -8.61 20.87 -2.20
C ASN A 5 -8.75 19.36 -1.97
N LEU A 6 -8.77 18.92 -0.71
CA LEU A 6 -9.01 17.53 -0.31
C LEU A 6 -10.50 17.22 -0.07
N GLY A 7 -11.41 18.10 -0.50
CA GLY A 7 -12.85 17.88 -0.37
C GLY A 7 -13.44 18.23 1.00
N PHE A 8 -12.64 18.84 1.88
CA PHE A 8 -13.13 19.29 3.20
C PHE A 8 -14.00 20.52 3.07
N LYS A 9 -15.31 20.34 3.03
CA LYS A 9 -16.28 21.41 3.28
C LYS A 9 -16.34 21.67 4.78
N ASN A 10 -16.48 22.94 5.13
CA ASN A 10 -16.37 23.66 6.39
C ASN A 10 -17.04 23.10 7.67
N ASP A 11 -17.11 21.79 7.86
CA ASP A 11 -17.71 21.21 9.07
C ASP A 11 -16.85 20.05 9.59
N VAL A 12 -15.67 20.40 10.09
CA VAL A 12 -14.63 19.45 10.53
C VAL A 12 -15.14 18.54 11.64
N ASN A 13 -16.04 19.00 12.50
CA ASN A 13 -16.51 18.22 13.66
C ASN A 13 -17.65 17.26 13.34
N ASN A 14 -18.50 17.54 12.35
CA ASN A 14 -19.62 16.66 11.97
C ASN A 14 -19.22 15.62 10.92
N GLN A 15 -18.23 15.91 10.07
CA GLN A 15 -17.75 14.96 9.06
C GLN A 15 -16.85 13.87 9.65
N ILE A 16 -16.14 14.16 10.75
CA ILE A 16 -15.29 13.17 11.44
C ILE A 16 -16.13 12.03 12.04
N GLN A 17 -17.36 12.28 12.45
CA GLN A 17 -18.25 11.24 12.99
C GLN A 17 -18.97 10.43 11.90
N ASN A 18 -19.10 10.96 10.69
CA ASN A 18 -19.78 10.28 9.58
C ASN A 18 -18.82 9.49 8.66
N SER A 19 -17.54 9.89 8.55
CA SER A 19 -16.58 9.23 7.67
C SER A 19 -16.23 7.79 8.12
N ALA A 20 -16.32 7.49 9.41
CA ALA A 20 -16.06 6.17 9.96
C ALA A 20 -17.04 5.05 9.49
N LYS A 21 -18.08 5.40 8.71
CA LYS A 21 -19.11 4.45 8.24
C LYS A 21 -19.30 4.41 6.74
N ASP A 22 -18.54 5.19 5.98
CA ASP A 22 -18.69 5.27 4.52
C ASP A 22 -17.92 4.18 3.75
N GLY A 23 -17.08 3.42 4.45
CA GLY A 23 -16.25 2.36 3.87
C GLY A 23 -15.01 2.86 3.14
N TYR A 24 -14.67 4.15 3.27
CA TYR A 24 -13.45 4.75 2.72
C TYR A 24 -12.42 4.95 3.82
N LEU A 25 -11.17 4.59 3.56
CA LEU A 25 -10.03 4.84 4.45
C LEU A 25 -9.15 5.92 3.84
N THR A 26 -9.24 7.12 4.37
CA THR A 26 -8.47 8.28 3.88
C THR A 26 -7.07 8.32 4.50
N ALA A 27 -6.14 9.06 3.88
CA ALA A 27 -4.81 9.28 4.45
C ALA A 27 -4.88 9.95 5.84
N LEU A 28 -5.86 10.81 6.08
CA LEU A 28 -6.07 11.43 7.40
C LEU A 28 -6.49 10.41 8.46
N GLU A 29 -7.33 9.46 8.10
CA GLU A 29 -7.74 8.38 9.00
C GLU A 29 -6.57 7.44 9.30
N PHE A 30 -5.72 7.15 8.31
CA PHE A 30 -4.46 6.44 8.54
C PHE A 30 -3.59 7.12 9.60
N THR A 31 -3.46 8.45 9.60
CA THR A 31 -2.64 9.15 10.60
C THR A 31 -3.13 8.99 12.03
N ARG A 32 -4.39 8.60 12.23
CA ARG A 32 -5.03 8.40 13.53
C ARG A 32 -4.98 6.94 14.00
N MET A 33 -4.54 6.04 13.14
CA MET A 33 -4.36 4.63 13.52
C MET A 33 -3.13 4.48 14.42
N GLU A 34 -3.19 3.60 15.41
CA GLU A 34 -2.03 3.21 16.19
C GLU A 34 -1.39 1.98 15.55
N LEU A 35 -0.40 2.23 14.69
CA LEU A 35 0.36 1.18 14.01
C LEU A 35 1.74 0.96 14.63
N ASN A 36 1.94 1.44 15.86
CA ASN A 36 3.17 1.19 16.61
C ASN A 36 3.42 -0.32 16.77
N GLY A 37 4.62 -0.77 16.36
CA GLY A 37 4.96 -2.20 16.36
C GLY A 37 4.54 -2.96 15.09
N THR A 38 3.81 -2.32 14.16
CA THR A 38 3.51 -2.91 12.85
C THR A 38 4.77 -2.90 11.98
N GLU A 39 5.23 -4.08 11.59
CA GLU A 39 6.44 -4.24 10.79
C GLU A 39 6.24 -3.84 9.32
N LEU A 40 5.06 -4.13 8.76
CA LEU A 40 4.76 -3.88 7.36
C LEU A 40 3.26 -3.64 7.16
N VAL A 41 2.93 -2.54 6.50
CA VAL A 41 1.60 -2.25 5.96
C VAL A 41 1.62 -2.49 4.46
N VAL A 42 0.72 -3.34 3.96
CA VAL A 42 0.58 -3.59 2.52
C VAL A 42 -0.73 -3.01 2.03
N VAL A 43 -0.64 -2.14 1.02
CA VAL A 43 -1.81 -1.57 0.35
C VAL A 43 -1.71 -1.91 -1.13
N SER A 44 -2.40 -2.97 -1.52
CA SER A 44 -2.57 -3.39 -2.90
C SER A 44 -3.98 -2.99 -3.34
N GLY A 45 -4.14 -1.78 -3.87
CA GLY A 45 -5.45 -1.29 -4.22
C GLY A 45 -5.88 -1.76 -5.60
N CYS A 46 -7.01 -2.45 -5.65
CA CYS A 46 -7.87 -2.47 -6.81
C CYS A 46 -8.90 -1.36 -6.68
N ASP A 47 -9.24 -0.73 -7.80
CA ASP A 47 -10.38 0.14 -7.93
C ASP A 47 -11.67 -0.71 -7.81
N SER A 48 -11.94 -1.20 -6.64
CA SER A 48 -13.17 -1.92 -6.33
C SER A 48 -14.25 -0.97 -5.85
N GLY A 49 -14.31 0.27 -6.30
CA GLY A 49 -15.43 1.18 -6.09
C GLY A 49 -15.99 1.26 -4.64
N ARG A 50 -15.33 0.64 -3.68
CA ARG A 50 -15.73 0.50 -2.29
C ARG A 50 -14.51 0.47 -1.38
N GLY A 51 -14.03 1.65 -0.97
CA GLY A 51 -13.38 1.75 0.32
C GLY A 51 -11.91 2.09 0.40
N LEU A 52 -11.09 1.96 -0.62
CA LEU A 52 -9.72 2.45 -0.59
C LEU A 52 -9.49 3.36 -1.81
N ILE A 53 -9.33 4.65 -1.57
CA ILE A 53 -8.91 5.57 -2.62
C ILE A 53 -7.40 5.37 -2.80
N LEU A 54 -7.03 4.63 -3.86
CA LEU A 54 -5.64 4.69 -4.29
C LEU A 54 -5.33 6.10 -4.78
N PRO A 55 -4.14 6.59 -4.47
CA PRO A 55 -3.69 7.86 -4.98
C PRO A 55 -3.73 7.83 -6.52
N THR A 56 -4.53 8.68 -7.13
CA THR A 56 -4.57 8.87 -8.58
C THR A 56 -3.51 9.87 -9.03
N THR A 57 -2.95 10.61 -8.07
CA THR A 57 -1.88 11.60 -8.28
C THR A 57 -0.67 11.28 -7.41
N GLY A 58 0.50 11.76 -7.82
CA GLY A 58 1.73 11.60 -7.05
C GLY A 58 1.61 12.16 -5.63
N ASP A 59 0.90 13.26 -5.45
CA ASP A 59 0.73 13.93 -4.15
C ASP A 59 -0.08 13.07 -3.17
N GLU A 60 -1.11 12.38 -3.65
CA GLU A 60 -1.92 11.46 -2.83
C GLU A 60 -1.11 10.24 -2.41
N PHE A 61 -0.27 9.71 -3.30
CA PHE A 61 0.63 8.59 -2.99
C PHE A 61 1.62 8.98 -1.88
N TYR A 62 2.24 10.17 -1.97
CA TYR A 62 3.12 10.68 -0.92
C TYR A 62 2.36 10.92 0.39
N GLY A 63 1.12 11.39 0.30
CA GLY A 63 0.25 11.59 1.45
C GLY A 63 -0.02 10.29 2.20
N LEU A 64 -0.36 9.22 1.49
CA LEU A 64 -0.61 7.91 2.09
C LEU A 64 0.66 7.29 2.72
N LYS A 65 1.81 7.36 2.03
CA LYS A 65 3.10 6.91 2.59
C LYS A 65 3.40 7.61 3.91
N ARG A 66 3.26 8.94 3.91
CA ARG A 66 3.49 9.74 5.11
C ARG A 66 2.51 9.40 6.22
N ALA A 67 1.23 9.22 5.90
CA ALA A 67 0.20 8.86 6.86
C ALA A 67 0.49 7.53 7.56
N ILE A 68 0.89 6.49 6.81
CA ILE A 68 1.27 5.19 7.36
C ILE A 68 2.50 5.30 8.27
N SER A 69 3.49 6.10 7.88
CA SER A 69 4.69 6.35 8.71
C SER A 69 4.35 7.12 9.99
N VAL A 70 3.49 8.14 9.91
CA VAL A 70 3.01 8.91 11.08
C VAL A 70 2.20 8.05 12.03
N ALA A 71 1.43 7.09 11.52
CA ALA A 71 0.69 6.12 12.31
C ALA A 71 1.61 5.15 13.09
N GLY A 72 2.91 5.10 12.79
CA GLY A 72 3.90 4.32 13.53
C GLY A 72 4.33 3.00 12.88
N ALA A 73 3.87 2.70 11.66
CA ALA A 73 4.33 1.52 10.94
C ALA A 73 5.79 1.67 10.49
N LYS A 74 6.59 0.61 10.63
CA LYS A 74 8.02 0.63 10.26
C LYS A 74 8.24 0.68 8.76
N SER A 75 7.36 0.03 7.99
CA SER A 75 7.46 0.00 6.53
C SER A 75 6.11 -0.12 5.86
N SER A 76 6.06 0.24 4.58
CA SER A 76 4.87 0.07 3.75
C SER A 76 5.24 -0.45 2.36
N LEU A 77 4.41 -1.34 1.82
CA LEU A 77 4.43 -1.80 0.44
C LEU A 77 3.15 -1.31 -0.23
N LEU A 78 3.31 -0.40 -1.18
CA LEU A 78 2.18 0.25 -1.86
C LEU A 78 2.23 -0.05 -3.35
N SER A 79 1.05 -0.22 -3.99
CA SER A 79 0.98 -0.26 -5.44
C SER A 79 0.90 1.16 -6.01
N LEU A 80 1.71 1.42 -7.06
CA LEU A 80 1.78 2.70 -7.78
C LEU A 80 0.63 2.88 -8.78
N TRP A 81 0.04 1.77 -9.23
CA TRP A 81 -1.09 1.72 -10.13
C TRP A 81 -1.88 0.43 -9.94
N LYS A 82 -3.05 0.39 -10.57
CA LYS A 82 -3.93 -0.76 -10.51
C LYS A 82 -3.34 -1.96 -11.25
N VAL A 83 -3.23 -3.08 -10.55
CA VAL A 83 -2.92 -4.40 -11.11
C VAL A 83 -4.15 -5.29 -10.93
N SER A 84 -4.40 -6.21 -11.85
CA SER A 84 -5.52 -7.14 -11.71
C SER A 84 -5.40 -8.03 -10.46
N ASP A 85 -6.53 -8.39 -9.86
CA ASP A 85 -6.58 -9.11 -8.58
C ASP A 85 -5.86 -10.45 -8.64
N ASP A 86 -6.03 -11.22 -9.72
CA ASP A 86 -5.39 -12.50 -9.93
C ASP A 86 -3.85 -12.39 -9.97
N LYS A 87 -3.32 -11.37 -10.64
CA LYS A 87 -1.87 -11.12 -10.71
C LYS A 87 -1.32 -10.59 -9.40
N THR A 88 -2.07 -9.73 -8.73
CA THR A 88 -1.74 -9.23 -7.40
C THR A 88 -1.68 -10.36 -6.38
N ALA A 89 -2.64 -11.29 -6.42
CA ALA A 89 -2.65 -12.45 -5.52
C ALA A 89 -1.40 -13.33 -5.69
N ILE A 90 -1.00 -13.63 -6.94
CA ILE A 90 0.22 -14.39 -7.21
C ILE A 90 1.47 -13.64 -6.71
N PHE A 91 1.52 -12.32 -6.94
CA PHE A 91 2.63 -11.49 -6.48
C PHE A 91 2.75 -11.52 -4.95
N MET A 92 1.64 -11.29 -4.25
CA MET A 92 1.62 -11.27 -2.79
C MET A 92 1.92 -12.63 -2.18
N GLU A 93 1.41 -13.72 -2.77
CA GLU A 93 1.75 -15.07 -2.32
C GLU A 93 3.26 -15.31 -2.35
N TYR A 94 3.92 -14.96 -3.45
CA TYR A 94 5.36 -15.13 -3.59
C TYR A 94 6.14 -14.23 -2.61
N PHE A 95 5.73 -12.99 -2.49
CA PHE A 95 6.33 -12.02 -1.58
C PHE A 95 6.24 -12.47 -0.11
N TYR A 96 5.06 -12.84 0.35
CA TYR A 96 4.87 -13.31 1.72
C TYR A 96 5.58 -14.63 2.00
N ARG A 97 5.67 -15.52 1.01
CA ARG A 97 6.46 -16.74 1.14
C ARG A 97 7.93 -16.45 1.40
N LYS A 98 8.50 -15.44 0.74
CA LYS A 98 9.88 -15.00 0.97
C LYS A 98 10.06 -14.37 2.36
N LEU A 99 9.13 -13.52 2.78
CA LEU A 99 9.16 -12.96 4.14
C LEU A 99 9.10 -14.05 5.20
N LYS A 100 8.21 -15.02 5.05
CA LYS A 100 8.08 -16.17 5.97
C LYS A 100 9.35 -17.04 6.01
N ALA A 101 10.09 -17.10 4.92
CA ALA A 101 11.39 -17.79 4.86
C ALA A 101 12.56 -17.00 5.50
N GLY A 102 12.29 -15.81 6.07
CA GLY A 102 13.26 -14.97 6.76
C GLY A 102 14.02 -13.98 5.87
N SER A 103 13.60 -13.80 4.61
CA SER A 103 14.18 -12.76 3.73
C SER A 103 13.90 -11.38 4.30
N SER A 104 14.83 -10.44 4.07
CA SER A 104 14.55 -9.03 4.31
C SER A 104 13.38 -8.55 3.42
N LYS A 105 12.68 -7.50 3.83
CA LYS A 105 11.55 -6.95 3.05
C LYS A 105 11.99 -6.51 1.65
N VAL A 106 13.19 -5.93 1.53
CA VAL A 106 13.73 -5.50 0.23
C VAL A 106 14.15 -6.69 -0.63
N ASP A 107 14.76 -7.72 -0.04
CA ASP A 107 15.13 -8.91 -0.79
C ASP A 107 13.90 -9.71 -1.22
N ALA A 108 12.90 -9.84 -0.35
CA ALA A 108 11.62 -10.47 -0.69
C ALA A 108 10.95 -9.77 -1.88
N LEU A 109 10.95 -8.44 -1.90
CA LEU A 109 10.40 -7.67 -3.02
C LEU A 109 11.23 -7.86 -4.30
N ARG A 110 12.56 -7.73 -4.22
CA ARG A 110 13.47 -7.92 -5.36
C ARG A 110 13.34 -9.32 -5.97
N ASP A 111 13.32 -10.34 -5.13
CA ASP A 111 13.18 -11.73 -5.57
C ASP A 111 11.83 -11.98 -6.22
N THR A 112 10.75 -11.39 -5.68
CA THR A 112 9.41 -11.46 -6.27
C THR A 112 9.39 -10.78 -7.64
N GLN A 113 9.93 -9.58 -7.76
CA GLN A 113 10.02 -8.87 -9.05
C GLN A 113 10.86 -9.65 -10.06
N SER A 114 11.97 -10.26 -9.62
CA SER A 114 12.82 -11.10 -10.47
C SER A 114 12.10 -12.36 -10.94
N PHE A 115 11.32 -13.00 -10.07
CA PHE A 115 10.49 -14.17 -10.41
C PHE A 115 9.50 -13.83 -11.54
N PHE A 116 8.80 -12.73 -11.43
CA PHE A 116 7.85 -12.28 -12.46
C PHE A 116 8.55 -11.93 -13.77
N ARG A 117 9.64 -11.17 -13.70
CA ARG A 117 10.42 -10.77 -14.88
C ARG A 117 10.93 -11.97 -15.70
N ASN A 118 11.26 -13.06 -15.03
CA ASN A 118 11.82 -14.27 -15.63
C ASN A 118 10.80 -15.42 -15.73
N HIS A 119 9.52 -15.18 -15.44
CA HIS A 119 8.51 -16.21 -15.40
C HIS A 119 8.32 -16.90 -16.76
N PRO A 120 8.09 -18.24 -16.84
CA PRO A 120 7.82 -18.94 -18.08
C PRO A 120 6.61 -18.38 -18.83
N ASP A 121 5.55 -18.08 -18.12
CA ASP A 121 4.36 -17.43 -18.68
C ASP A 121 4.65 -15.95 -18.99
N LYS A 122 4.63 -15.62 -20.29
CA LYS A 122 4.88 -14.27 -20.79
C LYS A 122 3.85 -13.27 -20.30
N SER A 123 2.63 -13.70 -19.97
CA SER A 123 1.58 -12.80 -19.46
C SER A 123 1.92 -12.19 -18.10
N LEU A 124 2.79 -12.85 -17.33
CA LEU A 124 3.27 -12.38 -16.03
C LEU A 124 4.52 -11.48 -16.11
N ARG A 125 5.24 -11.48 -17.25
CA ARG A 125 6.50 -10.74 -17.39
C ARG A 125 6.34 -9.23 -17.55
N THR A 126 5.13 -8.75 -17.78
CA THR A 126 4.92 -7.33 -18.02
C THR A 126 5.35 -6.47 -16.83
N PRO A 127 6.14 -5.41 -17.06
CA PRO A 127 6.49 -4.45 -16.00
C PRO A 127 5.27 -3.87 -15.30
N PHE A 128 4.13 -3.80 -15.99
CA PHE A 128 2.88 -3.33 -15.41
C PHE A 128 2.44 -4.14 -14.17
N ILE A 129 2.86 -5.41 -14.04
CA ILE A 129 2.58 -6.25 -12.88
C ILE A 129 3.67 -6.08 -11.81
N TRP A 130 4.90 -6.42 -12.14
CA TRP A 130 5.95 -6.56 -11.13
C TRP A 130 6.58 -5.22 -10.71
N ALA A 131 6.55 -4.19 -11.54
CA ALA A 131 7.06 -2.87 -11.18
C ALA A 131 6.03 -1.99 -10.44
N ALA A 132 4.80 -2.49 -10.25
CA ALA A 132 3.75 -1.74 -9.59
C ALA A 132 4.00 -1.50 -8.09
N PHE A 133 4.81 -2.31 -7.43
CA PHE A 133 4.94 -2.31 -5.98
C PHE A 133 6.21 -1.61 -5.52
N GLN A 134 6.06 -0.67 -4.59
CA GLN A 134 7.15 0.09 -3.97
C GLN A 134 7.18 -0.12 -2.46
N LEU A 135 8.34 -0.55 -1.95
CA LEU A 135 8.64 -0.61 -0.53
C LEU A 135 9.18 0.74 -0.04
N THR A 136 8.75 1.14 1.16
CA THR A 136 9.24 2.34 1.85
C THR A 136 9.41 2.06 3.33
N GLY A 137 10.40 2.70 3.98
CA GLY A 137 10.69 2.54 5.40
C GLY A 137 11.73 1.47 5.67
N ASP A 138 11.59 0.78 6.79
CA ASP A 138 12.51 -0.26 7.22
C ASP A 138 12.52 -1.46 6.26
N TRP A 139 13.69 -1.84 5.83
CA TRP A 139 13.95 -2.90 4.85
C TRP A 139 14.36 -4.24 5.47
N GLU A 140 14.64 -4.28 6.77
CA GLU A 140 15.12 -5.46 7.48
C GLU A 140 14.11 -6.62 7.49
N PRO A 141 14.54 -7.84 7.84
CA PRO A 141 13.63 -8.96 8.05
C PRO A 141 12.55 -8.64 9.11
N ILE A 142 11.37 -9.22 8.94
CA ILE A 142 10.32 -9.13 9.96
C ILE A 142 10.76 -9.95 11.17
N LYS A 143 10.76 -9.32 12.34
CA LYS A 143 11.00 -10.02 13.61
C LYS A 143 9.68 -10.68 14.03
N LEU A 144 9.61 -11.98 13.85
CA LEU A 144 8.49 -12.82 14.32
C LEU A 144 8.67 -13.19 15.78
#